data_a58ffe2c6e634a15a473848bef1a778a
#
_entry.id   a58ffe2c6e634a15a473848bef1a778a
#
_cell.length_a   1.000
_cell.length_b   1.000
_cell.length_c   1.000
_cell.angle_alpha   90.00
_cell.angle_beta   90.00
_cell.angle_gamma   90.00
#
_symmetry.space_group_name_H-M   'P 1'
#
loop_
_entity.id
_entity.type
_entity.pdbx_description
1 polymer ?
#
loop_
_entity_poly.entity_id
_entity_poly.type
_entity_poly.pdbx_seq_one_letter_code
_entity_poly.pdbx_strand_id
1 'polypeptide(L)'
;PIDVISADEEEVRKLRGKEMAMIFQDPMSALHPYYSIGDQLSEAWRLYNNGSKADGIKRATEMLDLVGIPNAAKRVTEFPHQFSGGMRQRVMIAMALINNPSLLIADEPTTALDVTVQSQILQLIREMQKEFNMALILITHDLGVVAEVADRVNVMYAGKIVESGGAEDIYYRPDHPYAIGLLHSIPKIGELESKRLVAIPGQPPSLIHLPQGCAFRARCSFADRVPGNLCATTTPTLDEKTTDHFSRCHLSEAELVKARKEIGGN
;
A
#
# COMPACT_ATOMS: atom_id res chain seq x y z
N PRO A 1 13.54 -19.87 4.50
CA PRO A 1 12.78 -18.65 4.69
C PRO A 1 13.29 -17.94 5.93
N ILE A 2 13.45 -16.61 5.86
CA ILE A 2 13.83 -15.74 6.98
C ILE A 2 12.54 -15.11 7.51
N ASP A 3 12.27 -15.26 8.82
CA ASP A 3 11.20 -14.50 9.48
C ASP A 3 11.73 -13.12 9.82
N VAL A 4 11.35 -12.12 9.04
CA VAL A 4 11.84 -10.74 9.14
C VAL A 4 11.49 -10.08 10.49
N ILE A 5 10.47 -10.59 11.20
CA ILE A 5 10.04 -10.04 12.50
C ILE A 5 10.95 -10.53 13.63
N SER A 6 11.38 -11.79 13.55
CA SER A 6 12.23 -12.42 14.58
C SER A 6 13.71 -12.47 14.22
N ALA A 7 14.07 -12.17 12.97
CA ALA A 7 15.45 -12.13 12.49
C ALA A 7 16.26 -11.03 13.18
N ASP A 8 17.56 -11.24 13.31
CA ASP A 8 18.45 -10.21 13.83
C ASP A 8 18.62 -9.05 12.83
N GLU A 9 19.06 -7.91 13.33
CA GLU A 9 19.17 -6.69 12.53
C GLU A 9 20.17 -6.84 11.38
N GLU A 10 21.22 -7.67 11.54
CA GLU A 10 22.23 -7.89 10.51
C GLU A 10 21.68 -8.75 9.37
N GLU A 11 20.86 -9.76 9.66
CA GLU A 11 20.17 -10.56 8.66
C GLU A 11 19.18 -9.70 7.87
N VAL A 12 18.36 -8.90 8.55
CA VAL A 12 17.40 -7.99 7.91
C VAL A 12 18.12 -6.94 7.06
N ARG A 13 19.26 -6.42 7.53
CA ARG A 13 20.08 -5.46 6.78
C ARG A 13 20.59 -6.01 5.45
N LYS A 14 20.91 -7.30 5.38
CA LYS A 14 21.35 -7.96 4.14
C LYS A 14 20.25 -8.06 3.09
N LEU A 15 18.98 -8.07 3.53
CA LEU A 15 17.83 -8.10 2.64
C LEU A 15 17.46 -6.71 2.12
N ARG A 16 17.61 -5.66 2.95
CA ARG A 16 17.25 -4.28 2.61
C ARG A 16 18.07 -3.78 1.43
N GLY A 17 17.40 -3.18 0.46
CA GLY A 17 18.00 -2.57 -0.72
C GLY A 17 18.52 -3.56 -1.77
N LYS A 18 18.63 -4.84 -1.45
CA LYS A 18 19.01 -5.90 -2.39
C LYS A 18 17.81 -6.77 -2.76
N GLU A 19 17.25 -7.47 -1.77
CA GLU A 19 16.10 -8.36 -1.98
C GLU A 19 14.76 -7.65 -1.78
N MET A 20 14.72 -6.70 -0.84
CA MET A 20 13.55 -5.90 -0.52
C MET A 20 13.89 -4.43 -0.68
N ALA A 21 13.07 -3.70 -1.42
CA ALA A 21 13.18 -2.26 -1.57
C ALA A 21 11.87 -1.57 -1.17
N MET A 22 11.96 -0.29 -0.81
CA MET A 22 10.81 0.50 -0.38
C MET A 22 10.76 1.84 -1.09
N ILE A 23 9.58 2.22 -1.54
CA ILE A 23 9.23 3.56 -1.98
C ILE A 23 8.51 4.24 -0.81
N PHE A 24 9.05 5.36 -0.33
CA PHE A 24 8.48 6.13 0.77
C PHE A 24 7.43 7.12 0.28
N GLN A 25 6.55 7.53 1.17
CA GLN A 25 5.44 8.44 0.92
C GLN A 25 5.90 9.82 0.38
N ASP A 26 7.05 10.33 0.87
CA ASP A 26 7.57 11.64 0.48
C ASP A 26 8.92 11.53 -0.24
N PRO A 27 8.96 11.85 -1.55
CA PRO A 27 10.21 11.86 -2.32
C PRO A 27 11.23 12.89 -1.82
N MET A 28 10.77 13.96 -1.16
CA MET A 28 11.67 15.02 -0.68
C MET A 28 12.48 14.56 0.53
N SER A 29 11.93 13.69 1.36
CA SER A 29 12.65 13.10 2.49
C SER A 29 13.60 11.98 2.06
N ALA A 30 13.36 11.36 0.91
CA ALA A 30 14.16 10.26 0.40
C ALA A 30 15.40 10.70 -0.42
N LEU A 31 15.35 11.88 -1.03
CA LEU A 31 16.43 12.41 -1.88
C LEU A 31 17.24 13.47 -1.15
N HIS A 32 18.55 13.27 -1.06
CA HIS A 32 19.46 14.24 -0.43
C HIS A 32 19.67 15.46 -1.33
N PRO A 33 19.39 16.71 -0.86
CA PRO A 33 19.34 17.89 -1.73
C PRO A 33 20.69 18.33 -2.30
N TYR A 34 21.81 17.98 -1.68
CA TYR A 34 23.15 18.43 -2.02
C TYR A 34 23.98 17.44 -2.84
N TYR A 35 23.43 16.26 -3.18
CA TYR A 35 24.09 15.30 -4.05
C TYR A 35 23.35 15.20 -5.38
N SER A 36 24.09 14.95 -6.47
CA SER A 36 23.46 14.71 -7.76
C SER A 36 22.62 13.43 -7.73
N ILE A 37 21.61 13.36 -8.60
CA ILE A 37 20.78 12.16 -8.71
C ILE A 37 21.64 10.93 -9.05
N GLY A 38 22.60 11.08 -9.95
CA GLY A 38 23.51 10.00 -10.33
C GLY A 38 24.39 9.52 -9.18
N ASP A 39 24.91 10.45 -8.36
CA ASP A 39 25.71 10.07 -7.20
C ASP A 39 24.90 9.23 -6.21
N GLN A 40 23.66 9.63 -5.90
CA GLN A 40 22.78 8.90 -4.98
C GLN A 40 22.39 7.52 -5.50
N LEU A 41 22.01 7.43 -6.77
CA LEU A 41 21.70 6.15 -7.41
C LEU A 41 22.93 5.25 -7.52
N SER A 42 24.08 5.81 -7.91
CA SER A 42 25.35 5.06 -8.00
C SER A 42 25.79 4.52 -6.63
N GLU A 43 25.62 5.29 -5.56
CA GLU A 43 25.92 4.86 -4.20
C GLU A 43 25.03 3.68 -3.81
N ALA A 44 23.70 3.79 -4.00
CA ALA A 44 22.76 2.71 -3.71
C ALA A 44 23.09 1.41 -4.46
N TRP A 45 23.51 1.50 -5.71
CA TRP A 45 23.94 0.34 -6.50
C TRP A 45 25.24 -0.28 -5.98
N ARG A 46 26.24 0.56 -5.70
CA ARG A 46 27.59 0.13 -5.29
C ARG A 46 27.64 -0.52 -3.90
N LEU A 47 26.64 -0.27 -3.07
CA LEU A 47 26.53 -0.95 -1.77
C LEU A 47 26.44 -2.47 -1.90
N TYR A 48 25.90 -2.97 -3.01
CA TYR A 48 25.62 -4.40 -3.23
C TYR A 48 26.36 -4.97 -4.44
N ASN A 49 27.00 -4.12 -5.24
CA ASN A 49 27.68 -4.52 -6.47
C ASN A 49 29.15 -4.06 -6.46
N ASN A 50 30.05 -4.98 -6.79
CA ASN A 50 31.48 -4.68 -6.92
C ASN A 50 31.75 -3.94 -8.21
N GLY A 51 31.45 -2.65 -8.26
CA GLY A 51 31.62 -1.80 -9.45
C GLY A 51 32.30 -0.46 -9.14
N SER A 52 32.88 0.16 -10.15
CA SER A 52 33.43 1.50 -10.06
C SER A 52 32.31 2.55 -9.94
N LYS A 53 32.68 3.80 -9.60
CA LYS A 53 31.73 4.92 -9.65
C LYS A 53 31.17 5.11 -11.06
N ALA A 54 31.99 4.91 -12.08
CA ALA A 54 31.57 5.03 -13.49
C ALA A 54 30.51 3.98 -13.87
N ASP A 55 30.68 2.74 -13.40
CA ASP A 55 29.68 1.68 -13.62
C ASP A 55 28.38 2.02 -12.91
N GLY A 56 28.44 2.54 -11.66
CA GLY A 56 27.27 2.99 -10.92
C GLY A 56 26.52 4.14 -11.61
N ILE A 57 27.24 5.13 -12.18
CA ILE A 57 26.64 6.23 -12.95
C ILE A 57 26.00 5.71 -14.25
N LYS A 58 26.65 4.76 -14.92
CA LYS A 58 26.06 4.10 -16.10
C LYS A 58 24.75 3.43 -15.74
N ARG A 59 24.74 2.60 -14.68
CA ARG A 59 23.53 1.94 -14.18
C ARG A 59 22.45 2.94 -13.76
N ALA A 60 22.83 4.02 -13.09
CA ALA A 60 21.91 5.10 -12.71
C ALA A 60 21.25 5.73 -13.96
N THR A 61 22.02 5.97 -15.02
CA THR A 61 21.50 6.53 -16.27
C THR A 61 20.49 5.55 -16.94
N GLU A 62 20.82 4.25 -17.00
CA GLU A 62 19.92 3.23 -17.51
C GLU A 62 18.60 3.18 -16.72
N MET A 63 18.68 3.23 -15.40
CA MET A 63 17.48 3.24 -14.54
C MET A 63 16.64 4.49 -14.69
N LEU A 64 17.27 5.67 -14.82
CA LEU A 64 16.54 6.91 -15.08
C LEU A 64 15.80 6.88 -16.43
N ASP A 65 16.41 6.30 -17.45
CA ASP A 65 15.79 6.13 -18.76
C ASP A 65 14.60 5.16 -18.66
N LEU A 66 14.78 4.03 -17.97
CA LEU A 66 13.76 3.01 -17.75
C LEU A 66 12.51 3.55 -17.02
N VAL A 67 12.69 4.42 -16.03
CA VAL A 67 11.57 5.07 -15.34
C VAL A 67 11.00 6.28 -16.11
N GLY A 68 11.48 6.54 -17.32
CA GLY A 68 10.97 7.58 -18.21
C GLY A 68 11.39 8.99 -17.83
N ILE A 69 12.62 9.19 -17.30
CA ILE A 69 13.21 10.52 -17.15
C ILE A 69 13.77 10.97 -18.49
N PRO A 70 13.25 12.07 -19.10
CA PRO A 70 13.73 12.53 -20.40
C PRO A 70 15.18 13.02 -20.33
N ASN A 71 16.01 12.67 -21.31
CA ASN A 71 17.44 13.03 -21.36
C ASN A 71 18.23 12.54 -20.13
N ALA A 72 18.04 11.28 -19.72
CA ALA A 72 18.64 10.68 -18.53
C ALA A 72 20.16 10.91 -18.42
N ALA A 73 20.89 10.78 -19.54
CA ALA A 73 22.35 11.01 -19.61
C ALA A 73 22.78 12.43 -19.19
N LYS A 74 21.95 13.44 -19.40
CA LYS A 74 22.21 14.81 -18.92
C LYS A 74 21.74 14.97 -17.48
N ARG A 75 20.54 14.48 -17.18
CA ARG A 75 19.89 14.68 -15.88
C ARG A 75 20.53 13.91 -14.73
N VAL A 76 21.30 12.87 -15.02
CA VAL A 76 22.03 12.12 -13.99
C VAL A 76 22.99 13.00 -13.17
N THR A 77 23.46 14.12 -13.73
CA THR A 77 24.34 15.09 -13.04
C THR A 77 23.58 16.21 -12.32
N GLU A 78 22.26 16.29 -12.51
CA GLU A 78 21.43 17.33 -11.91
C GLU A 78 21.05 16.97 -10.45
N PHE A 79 20.56 17.97 -9.70
CA PHE A 79 20.19 17.85 -8.29
C PHE A 79 18.66 17.73 -8.12
N PRO A 80 18.16 17.17 -7.00
CA PRO A 80 16.72 16.97 -6.77
C PRO A 80 15.86 18.22 -6.98
N HIS A 81 16.35 19.41 -6.63
CA HIS A 81 15.57 20.65 -6.79
C HIS A 81 15.34 21.05 -8.25
N GLN A 82 16.08 20.48 -9.20
CA GLN A 82 15.92 20.71 -10.64
C GLN A 82 14.85 19.81 -11.28
N PHE A 83 14.27 18.89 -10.50
CA PHE A 83 13.25 17.94 -10.94
C PHE A 83 11.86 18.36 -10.47
N SER A 84 10.83 18.14 -11.30
CA SER A 84 9.43 18.26 -10.88
C SER A 84 9.04 17.20 -9.85
N GLY A 85 7.90 17.35 -9.17
CA GLY A 85 7.40 16.38 -8.20
C GLY A 85 7.31 14.96 -8.78
N GLY A 86 6.65 14.80 -9.93
CA GLY A 86 6.53 13.52 -10.61
C GLY A 86 7.89 12.96 -11.09
N MET A 87 8.84 13.80 -11.47
CA MET A 87 10.19 13.34 -11.80
C MET A 87 10.95 12.86 -10.55
N ARG A 88 10.83 13.54 -9.41
CA ARG A 88 11.45 13.07 -8.15
C ARG A 88 10.86 11.74 -7.72
N GLN A 89 9.55 11.54 -7.90
CA GLN A 89 8.90 10.25 -7.65
C GLN A 89 9.49 9.14 -8.53
N ARG A 90 9.68 9.39 -9.82
CA ARG A 90 10.33 8.45 -10.74
C ARG A 90 11.79 8.16 -10.36
N VAL A 91 12.54 9.16 -9.88
CA VAL A 91 13.90 8.96 -9.36
C VAL A 91 13.90 8.08 -8.11
N MET A 92 12.96 8.27 -7.20
CA MET A 92 12.83 7.43 -6.00
C MET A 92 12.48 5.97 -6.38
N ILE A 93 11.61 5.78 -7.37
CA ILE A 93 11.33 4.45 -7.94
C ILE A 93 12.61 3.84 -8.55
N ALA A 94 13.37 4.61 -9.34
CA ALA A 94 14.65 4.17 -9.91
C ALA A 94 15.64 3.74 -8.81
N MET A 95 15.72 4.50 -7.72
CA MET A 95 16.58 4.19 -6.56
C MET A 95 16.15 2.88 -5.88
N ALA A 96 14.86 2.67 -5.68
CA ALA A 96 14.34 1.43 -5.10
C ALA A 96 14.63 0.21 -6.00
N LEU A 97 14.56 0.37 -7.32
CA LEU A 97 14.69 -0.72 -8.28
C LEU A 97 16.12 -0.98 -8.77
N ILE A 98 17.10 -0.14 -8.42
CA ILE A 98 18.45 -0.15 -9.02
C ILE A 98 19.20 -1.48 -8.83
N ASN A 99 18.90 -2.22 -7.78
CA ASN A 99 19.47 -3.53 -7.44
C ASN A 99 18.59 -4.72 -7.85
N ASN A 100 17.52 -4.51 -8.62
CA ASN A 100 16.57 -5.53 -9.07
C ASN A 100 15.99 -6.36 -7.89
N PRO A 101 15.28 -5.73 -6.95
CA PRO A 101 14.76 -6.42 -5.77
C PRO A 101 13.70 -7.46 -6.14
N SER A 102 13.57 -8.51 -5.32
CA SER A 102 12.51 -9.52 -5.44
C SER A 102 11.17 -9.03 -4.89
N LEU A 103 11.20 -8.04 -3.98
CA LEU A 103 10.03 -7.44 -3.35
C LEU A 103 10.14 -5.92 -3.34
N LEU A 104 9.11 -5.25 -3.84
CA LEU A 104 8.93 -3.81 -3.70
C LEU A 104 7.78 -3.52 -2.73
N ILE A 105 8.04 -2.69 -1.72
CA ILE A 105 7.03 -2.12 -0.83
C ILE A 105 6.83 -0.67 -1.23
N ALA A 106 5.63 -0.30 -1.66
CA ALA A 106 5.28 1.05 -2.07
C ALA A 106 4.29 1.64 -1.04
N ASP A 107 4.79 2.56 -0.23
CA ASP A 107 4.01 3.22 0.83
C ASP A 107 3.45 4.55 0.31
N GLU A 108 2.17 4.55 -0.01
CA GLU A 108 1.44 5.69 -0.59
C GLU A 108 2.20 6.38 -1.74
N PRO A 109 2.65 5.65 -2.77
CA PRO A 109 3.60 6.15 -3.76
C PRO A 109 3.05 7.28 -4.65
N THR A 110 1.77 7.60 -4.52
CA THR A 110 1.08 8.62 -5.34
C THR A 110 0.50 9.76 -4.51
N THR A 111 0.71 9.77 -3.20
CA THR A 111 0.24 10.86 -2.33
C THR A 111 0.84 12.20 -2.76
N ALA A 112 0.02 13.26 -2.75
CA ALA A 112 0.35 14.62 -3.18
C ALA A 112 0.68 14.79 -4.69
N LEU A 113 0.32 13.82 -5.53
CA LEU A 113 0.38 13.94 -6.99
C LEU A 113 -1.01 14.23 -7.56
N ASP A 114 -1.05 14.94 -8.69
CA ASP A 114 -2.31 15.07 -9.44
C ASP A 114 -2.72 13.73 -10.07
N VAL A 115 -4.02 13.59 -10.38
CA VAL A 115 -4.62 12.32 -10.85
C VAL A 115 -3.92 11.77 -12.10
N THR A 116 -3.48 12.64 -12.99
CA THR A 116 -2.80 12.22 -14.23
C THR A 116 -1.42 11.63 -13.93
N VAL A 117 -0.64 12.31 -13.10
CA VAL A 117 0.68 11.81 -12.67
C VAL A 117 0.54 10.56 -11.81
N GLN A 118 -0.47 10.51 -10.93
CA GLN A 118 -0.78 9.30 -10.16
C GLN A 118 -0.96 8.07 -11.05
N SER A 119 -1.81 8.16 -12.07
CA SER A 119 -2.03 7.06 -13.02
C SER A 119 -0.74 6.64 -13.74
N GLN A 120 0.09 7.61 -14.15
CA GLN A 120 1.37 7.34 -14.79
C GLN A 120 2.37 6.62 -13.85
N ILE A 121 2.41 6.99 -12.57
CA ILE A 121 3.28 6.35 -11.58
C ILE A 121 2.82 4.91 -11.29
N LEU A 122 1.52 4.68 -11.14
CA LEU A 122 0.98 3.34 -10.92
C LEU A 122 1.23 2.43 -12.12
N GLN A 123 1.03 2.94 -13.34
CA GLN A 123 1.36 2.22 -14.56
C GLN A 123 2.87 1.88 -14.62
N LEU A 124 3.74 2.83 -14.31
CA LEU A 124 5.18 2.61 -14.25
C LEU A 124 5.53 1.49 -13.25
N ILE A 125 4.99 1.52 -12.04
CA ILE A 125 5.24 0.47 -11.02
C ILE A 125 4.80 -0.90 -11.54
N ARG A 126 3.66 -0.99 -12.22
CA ARG A 126 3.17 -2.26 -12.83
C ARG A 126 4.07 -2.75 -13.96
N GLU A 127 4.55 -1.86 -14.82
CA GLU A 127 5.49 -2.19 -15.88
C GLU A 127 6.80 -2.73 -15.28
N MET A 128 7.32 -2.07 -14.26
CA MET A 128 8.53 -2.49 -13.55
C MET A 128 8.32 -3.82 -12.80
N GLN A 129 7.15 -4.03 -12.21
CA GLN A 129 6.81 -5.31 -11.56
C GLN A 129 6.94 -6.47 -12.54
N LYS A 130 6.45 -6.31 -13.76
CA LYS A 130 6.54 -7.32 -14.82
C LYS A 130 7.96 -7.48 -15.35
N GLU A 131 8.64 -6.36 -15.60
CA GLU A 131 10.01 -6.36 -16.14
C GLU A 131 11.00 -7.05 -15.20
N PHE A 132 10.90 -6.76 -13.90
CA PHE A 132 11.79 -7.35 -12.89
C PHE A 132 11.24 -8.64 -12.28
N ASN A 133 10.03 -9.09 -12.67
CA ASN A 133 9.36 -10.26 -12.09
C ASN A 133 9.37 -10.25 -10.56
N MET A 134 9.02 -9.10 -9.96
CA MET A 134 9.04 -8.87 -8.52
C MET A 134 7.65 -8.91 -7.90
N ALA A 135 7.57 -9.25 -6.62
CA ALA A 135 6.37 -9.08 -5.82
C ALA A 135 6.18 -7.60 -5.44
N LEU A 136 4.92 -7.16 -5.33
CA LEU A 136 4.57 -5.79 -4.93
C LEU A 136 3.65 -5.82 -3.70
N ILE A 137 4.02 -5.08 -2.66
CA ILE A 137 3.13 -4.69 -1.58
C ILE A 137 2.82 -3.21 -1.76
N LEU A 138 1.57 -2.90 -2.09
CA LEU A 138 1.09 -1.52 -2.24
C LEU A 138 0.28 -1.11 -1.01
N ILE A 139 0.74 -0.10 -0.30
CA ILE A 139 0.01 0.53 0.80
C ILE A 139 -0.66 1.79 0.25
N THR A 140 -1.98 1.87 0.37
CA THR A 140 -2.75 3.02 -0.12
C THR A 140 -4.10 3.12 0.58
N HIS A 141 -4.64 4.32 0.62
CA HIS A 141 -6.03 4.57 1.04
C HIS A 141 -6.98 4.74 -0.15
N ASP A 142 -6.47 4.68 -1.39
CA ASP A 142 -7.27 4.81 -2.60
C ASP A 142 -7.78 3.43 -3.06
N LEU A 143 -9.05 3.17 -2.76
CA LEU A 143 -9.70 1.91 -3.13
C LEU A 143 -9.86 1.74 -4.65
N GLY A 144 -9.91 2.83 -5.43
CA GLY A 144 -9.92 2.75 -6.89
C GLY A 144 -8.62 2.15 -7.43
N VAL A 145 -7.50 2.59 -6.88
CA VAL A 145 -6.17 2.03 -7.19
C VAL A 145 -6.09 0.55 -6.81
N VAL A 146 -6.57 0.19 -5.61
CA VAL A 146 -6.56 -1.21 -5.17
C VAL A 146 -7.35 -2.10 -6.11
N ALA A 147 -8.55 -1.66 -6.54
CA ALA A 147 -9.39 -2.42 -7.47
C ALA A 147 -8.72 -2.69 -8.82
N GLU A 148 -7.85 -1.78 -9.25
CA GLU A 148 -7.15 -1.89 -10.54
C GLU A 148 -5.88 -2.74 -10.48
N VAL A 149 -5.18 -2.75 -9.34
CA VAL A 149 -3.80 -3.26 -9.24
C VAL A 149 -3.69 -4.55 -8.43
N ALA A 150 -4.54 -4.76 -7.42
CA ALA A 150 -4.32 -5.80 -6.43
C ALA A 150 -4.89 -7.16 -6.84
N ASP A 151 -4.09 -8.21 -6.68
CA ASP A 151 -4.58 -9.60 -6.73
C ASP A 151 -5.23 -9.97 -5.38
N ARG A 152 -4.64 -9.50 -4.28
CA ARG A 152 -5.06 -9.77 -2.90
C ARG A 152 -5.08 -8.48 -2.08
N VAL A 153 -6.08 -8.34 -1.22
CA VAL A 153 -6.28 -7.15 -0.39
C VAL A 153 -6.27 -7.52 1.09
N ASN A 154 -5.55 -6.72 1.88
CA ASN A 154 -5.58 -6.75 3.33
C ASN A 154 -6.15 -5.43 3.84
N VAL A 155 -7.36 -5.45 4.38
CA VAL A 155 -7.98 -4.28 5.00
C VAL A 155 -7.49 -4.15 6.44
N MET A 156 -6.89 -3.01 6.78
CA MET A 156 -6.36 -2.75 8.12
C MET A 156 -7.23 -1.75 8.89
N TYR A 157 -7.43 -2.03 10.18
CA TYR A 157 -8.07 -1.11 11.13
C TYR A 157 -7.40 -1.18 12.49
N ALA A 158 -7.08 -0.04 13.06
CA ALA A 158 -6.44 0.05 14.38
C ALA A 158 -5.20 -0.86 14.53
N GLY A 159 -4.32 -0.89 13.52
CA GLY A 159 -3.07 -1.66 13.53
C GLY A 159 -3.23 -3.18 13.30
N LYS A 160 -4.43 -3.66 12.99
CA LYS A 160 -4.69 -5.09 12.73
C LYS A 160 -5.34 -5.30 11.38
N ILE A 161 -4.99 -6.41 10.71
CA ILE A 161 -5.74 -6.89 9.56
C ILE A 161 -7.12 -7.32 10.06
N VAL A 162 -8.17 -6.70 9.55
CA VAL A 162 -9.57 -7.01 9.89
C VAL A 162 -10.24 -7.84 8.82
N GLU A 163 -9.76 -7.78 7.59
CA GLU A 163 -10.21 -8.62 6.49
C GLU A 163 -9.08 -8.86 5.50
N SER A 164 -9.00 -10.05 4.92
CA SER A 164 -8.00 -10.46 3.93
C SER A 164 -8.61 -11.42 2.93
N GLY A 165 -8.45 -11.14 1.64
CA GLY A 165 -9.01 -12.00 0.58
C GLY A 165 -8.56 -11.58 -0.80
N GLY A 166 -9.01 -12.30 -1.82
CA GLY A 166 -8.89 -11.88 -3.21
C GLY A 166 -9.57 -10.52 -3.44
N ALA A 167 -9.09 -9.73 -4.40
CA ALA A 167 -9.66 -8.41 -4.67
C ALA A 167 -11.18 -8.50 -4.95
N GLU A 168 -11.62 -9.45 -5.76
CA GLU A 168 -13.05 -9.66 -6.05
C GLU A 168 -13.87 -9.97 -4.79
N ASP A 169 -13.34 -10.79 -3.87
CA ASP A 169 -14.04 -11.12 -2.64
C ASP A 169 -14.23 -9.88 -1.77
N ILE A 170 -13.16 -9.11 -1.57
CA ILE A 170 -13.21 -7.87 -0.79
C ILE A 170 -14.17 -6.85 -1.39
N TYR A 171 -14.19 -6.67 -2.73
CA TYR A 171 -15.04 -5.66 -3.37
C TYR A 171 -16.51 -6.07 -3.47
N TYR A 172 -16.81 -7.35 -3.71
CA TYR A 172 -18.18 -7.81 -3.96
C TYR A 172 -18.81 -8.55 -2.78
N ARG A 173 -17.99 -9.07 -1.88
CA ARG A 173 -18.45 -9.89 -0.74
C ARG A 173 -17.70 -9.56 0.55
N PRO A 174 -17.54 -8.29 0.94
CA PRO A 174 -16.81 -7.92 2.15
C PRO A 174 -17.46 -8.55 3.40
N ASP A 175 -16.64 -9.06 4.31
CA ASP A 175 -17.06 -9.81 5.51
C ASP A 175 -16.80 -9.06 6.81
N HIS A 176 -16.22 -7.88 6.76
CA HIS A 176 -16.04 -7.03 7.93
C HIS A 176 -16.85 -5.74 7.79
N PRO A 177 -17.65 -5.32 8.81
CA PRO A 177 -18.46 -4.10 8.74
C PRO A 177 -17.67 -2.84 8.40
N TYR A 178 -16.40 -2.77 8.76
CA TYR A 178 -15.52 -1.67 8.36
C TYR A 178 -15.25 -1.68 6.84
N ALA A 179 -14.91 -2.84 6.26
CA ALA A 179 -14.67 -2.97 4.82
C ALA A 179 -15.95 -2.67 4.03
N ILE A 180 -17.10 -3.16 4.48
CA ILE A 180 -18.41 -2.83 3.90
C ILE A 180 -18.62 -1.31 3.90
N GLY A 181 -18.39 -0.64 5.03
CA GLY A 181 -18.52 0.81 5.17
C GLY A 181 -17.55 1.59 4.28
N LEU A 182 -16.29 1.15 4.16
CA LEU A 182 -15.29 1.77 3.27
C LEU A 182 -15.74 1.73 1.81
N LEU A 183 -16.17 0.57 1.31
CA LEU A 183 -16.59 0.40 -0.08
C LEU A 183 -17.84 1.21 -0.41
N HIS A 184 -18.75 1.37 0.55
CA HIS A 184 -19.94 2.20 0.37
C HIS A 184 -19.70 3.71 0.55
N SER A 185 -18.53 4.10 1.02
CA SER A 185 -18.11 5.50 1.07
C SER A 185 -17.51 5.98 -0.26
N ILE A 186 -17.30 5.10 -1.25
CA ILE A 186 -16.78 5.46 -2.58
C ILE A 186 -17.94 6.00 -3.43
N PRO A 187 -17.80 7.18 -4.05
CA PRO A 187 -18.77 7.68 -5.01
C PRO A 187 -18.87 6.75 -6.23
N LYS A 188 -20.05 6.21 -6.51
CA LYS A 188 -20.28 5.43 -7.73
C LYS A 188 -20.60 6.39 -8.88
N ILE A 189 -19.92 6.21 -10.01
CA ILE A 189 -20.20 6.98 -11.24
C ILE A 189 -21.63 6.68 -11.67
N GLY A 190 -22.49 7.74 -11.76
CA GLY A 190 -23.90 7.61 -12.12
C GLY A 190 -24.90 7.68 -10.95
N GLU A 191 -24.48 7.56 -9.68
CA GLU A 191 -25.37 7.69 -8.52
C GLU A 191 -25.24 9.07 -7.81
N LEU A 192 -24.50 10.00 -8.38
CA LEU A 192 -24.17 11.32 -7.79
C LEU A 192 -25.38 12.22 -7.48
N GLU A 193 -26.57 11.94 -8.04
CA GLU A 193 -27.72 12.82 -7.88
C GLU A 193 -28.71 12.43 -6.77
N SER A 194 -28.62 11.26 -6.14
CA SER A 194 -29.71 10.82 -5.26
C SER A 194 -29.36 10.17 -3.92
N LYS A 195 -28.10 9.74 -3.67
CA LYS A 195 -27.76 9.07 -2.39
C LYS A 195 -26.66 9.82 -1.64
N ARG A 196 -26.94 10.23 -0.39
CA ARG A 196 -25.89 10.67 0.54
C ARG A 196 -24.88 9.54 0.74
N LEU A 197 -23.60 9.84 0.57
CA LEU A 197 -22.52 8.93 0.95
C LEU A 197 -22.69 8.53 2.42
N VAL A 198 -22.70 7.23 2.68
CA VAL A 198 -22.83 6.70 4.04
C VAL A 198 -21.45 6.73 4.68
N ALA A 199 -21.18 7.78 5.45
CA ALA A 199 -19.94 7.86 6.20
C ALA A 199 -19.95 6.87 7.38
N ILE A 200 -18.83 6.23 7.65
CA ILE A 200 -18.63 5.41 8.86
C ILE A 200 -18.68 6.34 10.09
N PRO A 201 -19.65 6.16 11.02
CA PRO A 201 -19.82 7.08 12.14
C PRO A 201 -18.66 7.05 13.13
N GLY A 202 -18.52 8.11 13.92
CA GLY A 202 -17.55 8.21 15.01
C GLY A 202 -16.09 8.36 14.55
N GLN A 203 -15.17 8.33 15.51
CA GLN A 203 -13.74 8.46 15.26
C GLN A 203 -12.98 7.15 15.49
N PRO A 204 -11.87 6.90 14.80
CA PRO A 204 -10.98 5.77 15.07
C PRO A 204 -10.49 5.82 16.53
N PRO A 205 -10.27 4.65 17.16
CA PRO A 205 -9.71 4.61 18.50
C PRO A 205 -8.25 5.07 18.52
N SER A 206 -7.80 5.55 19.67
CA SER A 206 -6.37 5.79 19.88
C SER A 206 -5.59 4.49 19.80
N LEU A 207 -4.50 4.48 19.01
CA LEU A 207 -3.62 3.30 18.91
C LEU A 207 -2.83 3.04 20.20
N ILE A 208 -2.68 4.06 21.07
CA ILE A 208 -2.00 3.93 22.36
C ILE A 208 -2.92 3.24 23.38
N HIS A 209 -4.24 3.47 23.28
CA HIS A 209 -5.25 2.93 24.20
C HIS A 209 -6.34 2.23 23.38
N LEU A 210 -6.01 1.04 22.86
CA LEU A 210 -7.00 0.23 22.16
C LEU A 210 -8.08 -0.26 23.14
N PRO A 211 -9.36 -0.22 22.74
CA PRO A 211 -10.44 -0.74 23.55
C PRO A 211 -10.30 -2.27 23.71
N GLN A 212 -10.79 -2.78 24.82
CA GLN A 212 -11.00 -4.21 25.01
C GLN A 212 -12.01 -4.72 23.96
N GLY A 213 -11.83 -5.95 23.50
CA GLY A 213 -12.70 -6.56 22.51
C GLY A 213 -12.41 -6.12 21.07
N CYS A 214 -13.46 -5.97 20.27
CA CYS A 214 -13.36 -5.54 18.89
C CYS A 214 -13.03 -4.03 18.81
N ALA A 215 -11.91 -3.68 18.19
CA ALA A 215 -11.48 -2.28 18.05
C ALA A 215 -12.48 -1.42 17.24
N PHE A 216 -13.24 -2.05 16.33
CA PHE A 216 -14.26 -1.36 15.53
C PHE A 216 -15.61 -1.22 16.24
N ARG A 217 -15.82 -1.85 17.40
CA ARG A 217 -17.13 -1.92 18.10
C ARG A 217 -17.82 -0.58 18.23
N ALA A 218 -17.11 0.47 18.64
CA ALA A 218 -17.70 1.79 18.89
C ALA A 218 -18.26 2.48 17.61
N ARG A 219 -17.88 1.99 16.44
CA ARG A 219 -18.30 2.50 15.13
C ARG A 219 -19.14 1.49 14.35
N CYS A 220 -19.34 0.29 14.91
CA CYS A 220 -20.04 -0.81 14.26
C CYS A 220 -21.55 -0.75 14.57
N SER A 221 -22.38 -0.52 13.56
CA SER A 221 -23.84 -0.52 13.71
C SER A 221 -24.44 -1.92 14.03
N PHE A 222 -23.62 -2.95 14.00
CA PHE A 222 -24.05 -4.34 14.19
C PHE A 222 -23.49 -4.95 15.48
N ALA A 223 -22.77 -4.20 16.30
CA ALA A 223 -22.10 -4.73 17.49
C ALA A 223 -23.10 -5.39 18.49
N ASP A 224 -24.29 -4.82 18.63
CA ASP A 224 -25.33 -5.30 19.55
C ASP A 224 -26.06 -6.57 19.05
N ARG A 225 -25.83 -6.95 17.78
CA ARG A 225 -26.40 -8.21 17.21
C ARG A 225 -25.56 -9.44 17.56
N VAL A 226 -24.35 -9.22 18.10
CA VAL A 226 -23.46 -10.33 18.50
C VAL A 226 -23.85 -10.84 19.89
N PRO A 227 -24.21 -12.12 20.04
CA PRO A 227 -24.61 -12.70 21.32
C PRO A 227 -23.49 -12.61 22.37
N GLY A 228 -23.86 -12.53 23.65
CA GLY A 228 -22.91 -12.60 24.77
C GLY A 228 -21.98 -11.37 24.88
N ASN A 229 -22.32 -10.27 24.22
CA ASN A 229 -21.50 -9.02 24.25
C ASN A 229 -20.02 -9.25 23.85
N LEU A 230 -19.76 -10.25 23.00
CA LEU A 230 -18.39 -10.64 22.59
C LEU A 230 -17.59 -9.49 21.96
N CYS A 231 -18.26 -8.60 21.23
CA CYS A 231 -17.58 -7.40 20.68
C CYS A 231 -17.01 -6.49 21.77
N ALA A 232 -17.51 -6.53 23.01
CA ALA A 232 -17.00 -5.72 24.11
C ALA A 232 -15.87 -6.41 24.88
N THR A 233 -15.90 -7.75 24.95
CA THR A 233 -15.07 -8.52 25.89
C THR A 233 -13.93 -9.25 25.23
N THR A 234 -14.11 -9.65 23.96
CA THR A 234 -13.18 -10.55 23.27
C THR A 234 -12.73 -9.96 21.94
N THR A 235 -11.43 -9.84 21.73
CA THR A 235 -10.89 -9.48 20.41
C THR A 235 -11.12 -10.62 19.43
N PRO A 236 -11.82 -10.39 18.30
CA PRO A 236 -12.04 -11.46 17.33
C PRO A 236 -10.72 -11.92 16.70
N THR A 237 -10.62 -13.21 16.42
CA THR A 237 -9.55 -13.83 15.63
C THR A 237 -9.74 -13.55 14.14
N LEU A 238 -8.69 -13.66 13.36
CA LEU A 238 -8.78 -13.57 11.90
C LEU A 238 -9.06 -14.98 11.38
N ASP A 239 -10.33 -15.28 11.19
CA ASP A 239 -10.80 -16.61 10.83
C ASP A 239 -11.18 -16.69 9.36
N GLU A 240 -10.91 -17.82 8.73
CA GLU A 240 -11.37 -18.11 7.38
C GLU A 240 -12.91 -18.24 7.38
N LYS A 241 -13.58 -17.44 6.57
CA LYS A 241 -15.05 -17.45 6.39
C LYS A 241 -15.46 -18.24 5.15
N THR A 242 -14.75 -18.05 4.07
CA THR A 242 -14.81 -18.82 2.84
C THR A 242 -13.41 -19.11 2.36
N THR A 243 -13.23 -20.00 1.39
CA THR A 243 -11.91 -20.38 0.89
C THR A 243 -11.06 -19.14 0.56
N ASP A 244 -9.91 -19.03 1.24
CA ASP A 244 -8.92 -17.95 1.09
C ASP A 244 -9.44 -16.53 1.41
N HIS A 245 -10.59 -16.42 2.11
CA HIS A 245 -11.17 -15.16 2.56
C HIS A 245 -11.34 -15.18 4.09
N PHE A 246 -10.66 -14.26 4.77
CA PHE A 246 -10.54 -14.20 6.22
C PHE A 246 -11.14 -12.91 6.75
N SER A 247 -11.86 -12.99 7.87
CA SER A 247 -12.41 -11.81 8.54
C SER A 247 -12.29 -11.90 10.05
N ARG A 248 -11.95 -10.76 10.66
CA ARG A 248 -11.82 -10.58 12.11
C ARG A 248 -13.11 -9.98 12.68
N CYS A 249 -14.18 -10.79 12.65
CA CYS A 249 -15.52 -10.36 13.07
C CYS A 249 -16.28 -11.47 13.80
N HIS A 250 -17.05 -11.11 14.84
CA HIS A 250 -17.90 -12.02 15.60
C HIS A 250 -19.28 -12.25 14.95
N LEU A 251 -19.66 -11.47 13.94
CA LEU A 251 -20.93 -11.67 13.25
C LEU A 251 -20.98 -13.03 12.56
N SER A 252 -22.14 -13.68 12.62
CA SER A 252 -22.39 -14.87 11.84
C SER A 252 -22.54 -14.52 10.35
N GLU A 253 -22.37 -15.52 9.47
CA GLU A 253 -22.57 -15.35 8.02
C GLU A 253 -23.97 -14.76 7.70
N ALA A 254 -25.01 -15.24 8.37
CA ALA A 254 -26.36 -14.73 8.18
C ALA A 254 -26.49 -13.23 8.52
N GLU A 255 -25.79 -12.76 9.57
CA GLU A 255 -25.79 -11.35 9.94
C GLU A 255 -24.89 -10.52 9.01
N LEU A 256 -23.79 -11.07 8.50
CA LEU A 256 -22.94 -10.41 7.50
C LEU A 256 -23.70 -10.19 6.18
N VAL A 257 -24.47 -11.17 5.72
CA VAL A 257 -25.36 -11.01 4.54
C VAL A 257 -26.35 -9.87 4.75
N LYS A 258 -26.96 -9.76 5.96
CA LYS A 258 -27.85 -8.62 6.27
C LYS A 258 -27.09 -7.32 6.32
N ALA A 259 -25.89 -7.28 6.92
CA ALA A 259 -25.06 -6.07 7.00
C ALA A 259 -24.67 -5.53 5.62
N ARG A 260 -24.30 -6.41 4.69
CA ARG A 260 -24.03 -6.04 3.29
C ARG A 260 -25.24 -5.38 2.62
N LYS A 261 -26.46 -5.92 2.83
CA LYS A 261 -27.69 -5.34 2.30
C LYS A 261 -28.07 -4.02 2.97
N GLU A 262 -27.94 -3.92 4.29
CA GLU A 262 -28.31 -2.71 5.04
C GLU A 262 -27.40 -1.51 4.76
N ILE A 263 -26.09 -1.74 4.68
CA ILE A 263 -25.12 -0.67 4.34
C ILE A 263 -25.14 -0.41 2.84
N GLY A 264 -25.26 -1.44 2.02
CA GLY A 264 -25.22 -1.36 0.57
C GLY A 264 -26.43 -0.74 -0.09
N GLY A 265 -27.57 -0.69 0.61
CA GLY A 265 -28.85 -0.25 0.06
C GLY A 265 -29.17 -0.95 -1.25
N ASN A 266 -30.23 -1.75 -1.32
CA ASN A 266 -30.63 -2.58 -2.47
C ASN A 266 -30.02 -2.23 -3.80
#